data_539a0f924d4ded4e1203bd18d52339b2
#
_entry.id   539a0f924d4ded4e1203bd18d52339b2
#
_cell.length_a   1.000
_cell.length_b   1.000
_cell.length_c   1.000
_cell.angle_alpha   90.00
_cell.angle_beta   90.00
_cell.angle_gamma   90.00
#
_symmetry.space_group_name_H-M   'P 1'
#
loop_
_entity.id
_entity.type
_entity.pdbx_description
1 polymer ?
#
loop_
_entity_poly.entity_id
_entity_poly.type
_entity_poly.pdbx_seq_one_letter_code
_entity_poly.pdbx_strand_id
1 'polypeptide(L)'
;KMKFFLKSKYSILVYVGLSIILVGCKSDGEVIEQPEKIYYDQAQFRMNNRNFFGAIESLEAIETRYPFGKYAEQAQVELIYAYFMNSETEAAHSAAEKFIRLHPRHPNIDYAYFMKGLSSYTRDRDMIIRFTDTDISNRDISGAKESFAELNEFIIRFPDSQYVTYAKQRNIYLR
;
A
#
# COMPACT_ATOMS: atom_id res chain seq x y z
N LYS A 1 -25.37 5.78 61.38
CA LYS A 1 -24.04 5.11 61.34
C LYS A 1 -23.89 4.11 60.19
N MET A 2 -24.98 3.59 59.60
CA MET A 2 -24.93 2.55 58.55
C MET A 2 -24.62 3.08 57.11
N LYS A 3 -24.91 4.32 56.81
CA LYS A 3 -24.64 4.93 55.45
C LYS A 3 -23.17 5.22 55.17
N PHE A 4 -22.35 5.34 56.21
CA PHE A 4 -20.91 5.62 56.06
C PHE A 4 -20.11 4.38 55.63
N PHE A 5 -20.51 3.19 56.11
CA PHE A 5 -19.89 1.91 55.77
C PHE A 5 -20.16 1.47 54.33
N LEU A 6 -21.32 1.85 53.77
CA LEU A 6 -21.67 1.50 52.41
C LEU A 6 -20.82 2.30 51.35
N LYS A 7 -20.59 3.59 51.62
CA LYS A 7 -19.75 4.44 50.74
C LYS A 7 -18.29 3.95 50.68
N SER A 8 -17.77 3.41 51.79
CA SER A 8 -16.40 2.90 51.86
C SER A 8 -16.21 1.63 51.00
N LYS A 9 -17.19 0.72 50.97
CA LYS A 9 -17.12 -0.52 50.18
C LYS A 9 -17.15 -0.24 48.67
N TYR A 10 -17.98 0.70 48.20
CA TYR A 10 -18.03 1.10 46.78
C TYR A 10 -16.77 1.83 46.33
N SER A 11 -16.16 2.63 47.22
CA SER A 11 -14.88 3.30 46.94
C SER A 11 -13.76 2.30 46.71
N ILE A 12 -13.65 1.24 47.51
CA ILE A 12 -12.64 0.19 47.33
C ILE A 12 -12.87 -0.59 46.05
N LEU A 13 -14.12 -0.91 45.69
CA LEU A 13 -14.47 -1.59 44.42
C LEU A 13 -14.10 -0.74 43.20
N VAL A 14 -14.29 0.57 43.24
CA VAL A 14 -13.91 1.49 42.17
C VAL A 14 -12.38 1.55 42.00
N TYR A 15 -11.63 1.60 43.08
CA TYR A 15 -10.15 1.60 43.04
C TYR A 15 -9.59 0.26 42.52
N VAL A 16 -10.19 -0.89 42.90
CA VAL A 16 -9.80 -2.21 42.41
C VAL A 16 -10.16 -2.35 40.91
N GLY A 17 -11.31 -1.86 40.50
CA GLY A 17 -11.70 -1.84 39.08
C GLY A 17 -10.78 -0.97 38.24
N LEU A 18 -10.36 0.20 38.75
CA LEU A 18 -9.47 1.12 38.04
C LEU A 18 -8.04 0.57 37.93
N SER A 19 -7.59 -0.23 38.90
CA SER A 19 -6.26 -0.86 38.88
C SER A 19 -6.13 -1.97 37.85
N ILE A 20 -7.22 -2.64 37.49
CA ILE A 20 -7.24 -3.72 36.50
C ILE A 20 -7.11 -3.18 35.08
N ILE A 21 -7.54 -1.93 34.82
CA ILE A 21 -7.45 -1.30 33.52
C ILE A 21 -6.01 -0.88 33.17
N LEU A 22 -5.12 -0.76 34.14
CA LEU A 22 -3.72 -0.34 33.92
C LEU A 22 -2.76 -1.51 33.62
N VAL A 23 -3.23 -2.76 33.63
CA VAL A 23 -2.46 -3.90 33.13
C VAL A 23 -2.65 -3.96 31.61
N GLY A 24 -2.19 -2.92 30.91
CA GLY A 24 -2.00 -2.95 29.49
C GLY A 24 -1.01 -4.07 29.18
N CYS A 25 -1.43 -5.06 28.40
CA CYS A 25 -0.54 -6.07 27.85
C CYS A 25 0.58 -5.36 27.06
N LYS A 26 1.74 -5.23 27.68
CA LYS A 26 2.98 -5.00 26.98
C LYS A 26 3.33 -6.31 26.29
N SER A 27 2.78 -6.52 25.12
CA SER A 27 3.25 -7.55 24.20
C SER A 27 4.57 -7.05 23.59
N ASP A 28 5.61 -6.98 24.38
CA ASP A 28 6.98 -6.94 23.89
C ASP A 28 7.30 -8.37 23.40
N GLY A 29 6.66 -8.76 22.29
CA GLY A 29 7.18 -9.86 21.50
C GLY A 29 8.52 -9.38 20.98
N GLU A 30 9.60 -9.94 21.48
CA GLU A 30 10.93 -9.76 20.93
C GLU A 30 10.84 -10.11 19.44
N VAL A 31 10.81 -9.10 18.58
CA VAL A 31 10.78 -9.30 17.13
C VAL A 31 12.16 -9.84 16.80
N ILE A 32 12.27 -11.17 16.71
CA ILE A 32 13.50 -11.83 16.28
C ILE A 32 13.78 -11.31 14.88
N GLU A 33 14.82 -10.49 14.76
CA GLU A 33 15.23 -9.89 13.49
C GLU A 33 15.73 -11.02 12.58
N GLN A 34 14.91 -11.32 11.56
CA GLN A 34 15.24 -12.36 10.58
C GLN A 34 16.14 -11.75 9.50
N PRO A 35 17.07 -12.50 8.93
CA PRO A 35 17.87 -12.04 7.79
C PRO A 35 17.00 -11.56 6.62
N GLU A 36 17.45 -10.51 5.92
CA GLU A 36 16.76 -9.91 4.78
C GLU A 36 16.21 -10.95 3.78
N LYS A 37 17.04 -11.96 3.48
CA LYS A 37 16.68 -13.04 2.57
C LYS A 37 15.41 -13.79 2.99
N ILE A 38 15.17 -13.99 4.28
CA ILE A 38 14.00 -14.70 4.76
C ILE A 38 12.73 -13.91 4.48
N TYR A 39 12.75 -12.59 4.70
CA TYR A 39 11.62 -11.72 4.33
C TYR A 39 11.37 -11.75 2.83
N TYR A 40 12.44 -11.73 2.02
CA TYR A 40 12.30 -11.79 0.57
C TYR A 40 11.72 -13.13 0.09
N ASP A 41 12.23 -14.25 0.59
CA ASP A 41 11.71 -15.58 0.26
C ASP A 41 10.23 -15.75 0.69
N GLN A 42 9.86 -15.20 1.86
CA GLN A 42 8.47 -15.18 2.32
C GLN A 42 7.58 -14.34 1.39
N ALA A 43 8.05 -13.18 0.96
CA ALA A 43 7.32 -12.33 0.02
C ALA A 43 7.06 -13.06 -1.30
N GLN A 44 8.09 -13.69 -1.87
CA GLN A 44 7.98 -14.47 -3.10
C GLN A 44 6.97 -15.62 -2.95
N PHE A 45 7.07 -16.38 -1.87
CA PHE A 45 6.13 -17.46 -1.59
C PHE A 45 4.68 -16.96 -1.49
N ARG A 46 4.48 -15.84 -0.80
CA ARG A 46 3.14 -15.25 -0.61
C ARG A 46 2.58 -14.69 -1.91
N MET A 47 3.40 -14.01 -2.74
CA MET A 47 2.98 -13.54 -4.07
C MET A 47 2.59 -14.70 -5.00
N ASN A 48 3.37 -15.77 -5.02
CA ASN A 48 3.07 -16.96 -5.83
C ASN A 48 1.75 -17.63 -5.41
N ASN A 49 1.39 -17.53 -4.14
CA ASN A 49 0.10 -18.00 -3.60
C ASN A 49 -1.01 -16.94 -3.65
N ARG A 50 -0.81 -15.82 -4.33
CA ARG A 50 -1.74 -14.69 -4.42
C ARG A 50 -2.13 -14.08 -3.06
N ASN A 51 -1.36 -14.31 -2.02
CA ASN A 51 -1.49 -13.65 -0.74
C ASN A 51 -0.73 -12.31 -0.78
N PHE A 52 -1.28 -11.34 -1.50
CA PHE A 52 -0.63 -10.04 -1.70
C PHE A 52 -0.54 -9.23 -0.42
N PHE A 53 -1.55 -9.30 0.44
CA PHE A 53 -1.50 -8.67 1.76
C PHE A 53 -0.29 -9.13 2.58
N GLY A 54 -0.11 -10.43 2.73
CA GLY A 54 1.05 -10.96 3.44
C GLY A 54 2.38 -10.69 2.73
N ALA A 55 2.40 -10.60 1.38
CA ALA A 55 3.59 -10.23 0.63
C ALA A 55 4.01 -8.79 0.92
N ILE A 56 3.04 -7.85 0.98
CA ILE A 56 3.26 -6.46 1.34
C ILE A 56 3.96 -6.37 2.69
N GLU A 57 3.45 -7.06 3.73
CA GLU A 57 4.08 -7.07 5.07
C GLU A 57 5.57 -7.46 5.02
N SER A 58 5.91 -8.47 4.22
CA SER A 58 7.30 -8.94 4.09
C SER A 58 8.18 -7.96 3.32
N LEU A 59 7.66 -7.36 2.24
CA LEU A 59 8.40 -6.39 1.42
C LEU A 59 8.60 -5.06 2.16
N GLU A 60 7.59 -4.58 2.90
CA GLU A 60 7.71 -3.40 3.78
C GLU A 60 8.72 -3.62 4.91
N ALA A 61 8.79 -4.85 5.45
CA ALA A 61 9.81 -5.20 6.44
C ALA A 61 11.22 -5.08 5.86
N ILE A 62 11.43 -5.46 4.59
CA ILE A 62 12.72 -5.26 3.91
C ILE A 62 13.00 -3.77 3.76
N GLU A 63 12.04 -2.99 3.25
CA GLU A 63 12.22 -1.56 3.02
C GLU A 63 12.55 -0.80 4.32
N THR A 64 11.95 -1.22 5.43
CA THR A 64 12.12 -0.55 6.73
C THR A 64 13.39 -0.97 7.46
N ARG A 65 13.71 -2.26 7.44
CA ARG A 65 14.81 -2.83 8.25
C ARG A 65 16.13 -2.92 7.47
N TYR A 66 16.04 -3.10 6.16
CA TYR A 66 17.18 -3.31 5.27
C TYR A 66 17.17 -2.33 4.08
N PRO A 67 17.07 -0.99 4.30
CA PRO A 67 16.88 -0.02 3.22
C PRO A 67 18.06 0.03 2.22
N PHE A 68 19.21 -0.49 2.59
CA PHE A 68 20.42 -0.61 1.75
C PHE A 68 20.80 -2.08 1.54
N GLY A 69 19.88 -2.99 1.78
CA GLY A 69 20.07 -4.41 1.62
C GLY A 69 20.12 -4.83 0.15
N LYS A 70 20.56 -6.05 -0.07
CA LYS A 70 20.69 -6.64 -1.42
C LYS A 70 19.35 -6.70 -2.15
N TYR A 71 18.26 -6.91 -1.41
CA TYR A 71 16.91 -7.06 -1.97
C TYR A 71 16.08 -5.77 -1.89
N ALA A 72 16.61 -4.68 -1.33
CA ALA A 72 15.86 -3.46 -1.07
C ALA A 72 15.23 -2.85 -2.34
N GLU A 73 16.03 -2.65 -3.40
CA GLU A 73 15.52 -2.08 -4.67
C GLU A 73 14.48 -3.01 -5.33
N GLN A 74 14.73 -4.31 -5.31
CA GLN A 74 13.79 -5.29 -5.86
C GLN A 74 12.50 -5.34 -5.05
N ALA A 75 12.58 -5.29 -3.72
CA ALA A 75 11.41 -5.25 -2.85
C ALA A 75 10.54 -4.02 -3.12
N GLN A 76 11.16 -2.86 -3.38
CA GLN A 76 10.42 -1.64 -3.73
C GLN A 76 9.68 -1.77 -5.07
N VAL A 77 10.28 -2.39 -6.08
CA VAL A 77 9.60 -2.67 -7.36
C VAL A 77 8.42 -3.62 -7.15
N GLU A 78 8.62 -4.67 -6.37
CA GLU A 78 7.60 -5.69 -6.11
C GLU A 78 6.47 -5.18 -5.21
N LEU A 79 6.74 -4.21 -4.32
CA LEU A 79 5.70 -3.53 -3.55
C LEU A 79 4.70 -2.81 -4.46
N ILE A 80 5.14 -2.18 -5.54
CA ILE A 80 4.24 -1.54 -6.51
C ILE A 80 3.23 -2.57 -7.03
N TYR A 81 3.71 -3.75 -7.41
CA TYR A 81 2.86 -4.83 -7.90
C TYR A 81 1.95 -5.40 -6.81
N ALA A 82 2.49 -5.67 -5.63
CA ALA A 82 1.76 -6.27 -4.53
C ALA A 82 0.60 -5.39 -4.06
N TYR A 83 0.82 -4.08 -3.89
CA TYR A 83 -0.22 -3.10 -3.58
C TYR A 83 -1.30 -3.07 -4.67
N PHE A 84 -0.89 -3.01 -5.94
CA PHE A 84 -1.84 -2.99 -7.06
C PHE A 84 -2.73 -4.24 -7.08
N MET A 85 -2.13 -5.42 -6.89
CA MET A 85 -2.87 -6.70 -6.86
C MET A 85 -3.72 -6.88 -5.61
N ASN A 86 -3.39 -6.18 -4.52
CA ASN A 86 -4.21 -6.13 -3.30
C ASN A 86 -5.33 -5.08 -3.37
N SER A 87 -5.50 -4.43 -4.52
CA SER A 87 -6.47 -3.33 -4.74
C SER A 87 -6.18 -2.06 -3.93
N GLU A 88 -4.95 -1.89 -3.47
CA GLU A 88 -4.44 -0.69 -2.80
C GLU A 88 -3.81 0.25 -3.84
N THR A 89 -4.64 0.73 -4.78
CA THR A 89 -4.16 1.48 -5.95
C THR A 89 -3.46 2.79 -5.60
N GLU A 90 -3.86 3.45 -4.53
CA GLU A 90 -3.22 4.67 -4.02
C GLU A 90 -1.82 4.39 -3.45
N ALA A 91 -1.67 3.29 -2.71
CA ALA A 91 -0.37 2.85 -2.21
C ALA A 91 0.55 2.42 -3.37
N ALA A 92 0.02 1.73 -4.38
CA ALA A 92 0.76 1.35 -5.58
C ALA A 92 1.27 2.58 -6.35
N HIS A 93 0.42 3.61 -6.52
CA HIS A 93 0.80 4.87 -7.15
C HIS A 93 1.94 5.56 -6.38
N SER A 94 1.77 5.72 -5.07
CA SER A 94 2.76 6.35 -4.19
C SER A 94 4.09 5.59 -4.17
N ALA A 95 4.04 4.25 -4.15
CA ALA A 95 5.24 3.40 -4.21
C ALA A 95 5.96 3.56 -5.55
N ALA A 96 5.22 3.63 -6.67
CA ALA A 96 5.79 3.88 -7.98
C ALA A 96 6.47 5.26 -8.06
N GLU A 97 5.84 6.32 -7.57
CA GLU A 97 6.45 7.65 -7.51
C GLU A 97 7.73 7.67 -6.66
N LYS A 98 7.68 7.03 -5.50
CA LYS A 98 8.84 6.90 -4.62
C LYS A 98 10.00 6.19 -5.34
N PHE A 99 9.70 5.07 -6.01
CA PHE A 99 10.71 4.31 -6.76
C PHE A 99 11.32 5.14 -7.89
N ILE A 100 10.51 5.82 -8.70
CA ILE A 100 10.96 6.70 -9.79
C ILE A 100 11.92 7.79 -9.27
N ARG A 101 11.61 8.38 -8.12
CA ARG A 101 12.44 9.43 -7.51
C ARG A 101 13.75 8.91 -6.97
N LEU A 102 13.74 7.72 -6.35
CA LEU A 102 14.92 7.15 -5.70
C LEU A 102 15.85 6.44 -6.68
N HIS A 103 15.28 5.80 -7.72
CA HIS A 103 16.00 4.93 -8.64
C HIS A 103 15.79 5.31 -10.12
N PRO A 104 16.09 6.58 -10.55
CA PRO A 104 15.74 7.07 -11.89
C PRO A 104 16.48 6.38 -13.04
N ARG A 105 17.50 5.58 -12.75
CA ARG A 105 18.29 4.82 -13.74
C ARG A 105 18.14 3.30 -13.58
N HIS A 106 17.19 2.84 -12.78
CA HIS A 106 16.99 1.41 -12.58
C HIS A 106 16.50 0.73 -13.87
N PRO A 107 16.91 -0.51 -14.17
CA PRO A 107 16.48 -1.23 -15.37
C PRO A 107 14.95 -1.33 -15.52
N ASN A 108 14.21 -1.44 -14.42
CA ASN A 108 12.75 -1.54 -14.41
C ASN A 108 12.06 -0.18 -14.19
N ILE A 109 12.71 0.92 -14.54
CA ILE A 109 12.12 2.26 -14.35
C ILE A 109 10.87 2.46 -15.22
N ASP A 110 10.86 1.91 -16.42
CA ASP A 110 9.72 1.92 -17.33
C ASP A 110 8.49 1.24 -16.71
N TYR A 111 8.70 0.11 -16.00
CA TYR A 111 7.64 -0.57 -15.26
C TYR A 111 7.04 0.33 -14.17
N ALA A 112 7.86 1.05 -13.41
CA ALA A 112 7.36 1.94 -12.38
C ALA A 112 6.51 3.09 -12.95
N TYR A 113 6.93 3.71 -14.07
CA TYR A 113 6.14 4.73 -14.77
C TYR A 113 4.82 4.16 -15.31
N PHE A 114 4.86 2.95 -15.89
CA PHE A 114 3.66 2.28 -16.36
C PHE A 114 2.68 1.99 -15.21
N MET A 115 3.17 1.42 -14.11
CA MET A 115 2.33 1.09 -12.95
C MET A 115 1.77 2.32 -12.24
N LYS A 116 2.50 3.43 -12.23
CA LYS A 116 1.99 4.72 -11.75
C LYS A 116 0.71 5.10 -12.50
N GLY A 117 0.77 5.21 -13.82
CA GLY A 117 -0.39 5.57 -14.64
C GLY A 117 -1.51 4.53 -14.61
N LEU A 118 -1.18 3.25 -14.51
CA LEU A 118 -2.17 2.18 -14.39
C LEU A 118 -2.91 2.23 -13.04
N SER A 119 -2.21 2.59 -11.97
CA SER A 119 -2.81 2.72 -10.63
C SER A 119 -3.80 3.88 -10.58
N SER A 120 -3.46 5.04 -11.17
CA SER A 120 -4.38 6.18 -11.32
C SER A 120 -5.63 5.78 -12.14
N TYR A 121 -5.44 5.05 -13.24
CA TYR A 121 -6.56 4.56 -14.06
C TYR A 121 -7.51 3.65 -13.27
N THR A 122 -6.97 2.72 -12.49
CA THR A 122 -7.77 1.74 -11.74
C THR A 122 -8.49 2.41 -10.57
N ARG A 123 -7.83 3.33 -9.87
CA ARG A 123 -8.40 4.14 -8.79
C ARG A 123 -9.68 4.84 -9.24
N ASP A 124 -9.64 5.52 -10.37
CA ASP A 124 -10.79 6.26 -10.88
C ASP A 124 -11.93 5.33 -11.29
N ARG A 125 -11.61 4.21 -11.93
CA ARG A 125 -12.61 3.22 -12.30
C ARG A 125 -13.32 2.62 -11.09
N ASP A 126 -12.58 2.31 -10.04
CA ASP A 126 -13.14 1.71 -8.81
C ASP A 126 -13.99 2.71 -8.02
N MET A 127 -13.64 4.00 -8.04
CA MET A 127 -14.48 5.06 -7.50
C MET A 127 -15.81 5.17 -8.28
N ILE A 128 -15.76 5.10 -9.60
CA ILE A 128 -16.97 5.14 -10.44
C ILE A 128 -17.93 4.00 -10.08
N ILE A 129 -17.44 2.78 -9.94
CA ILE A 129 -18.26 1.61 -9.60
C ILE A 129 -18.92 1.74 -8.23
N ARG A 130 -18.25 2.34 -7.26
CA ARG A 130 -18.76 2.54 -5.89
C ARG A 130 -19.86 3.60 -5.79
N PHE A 131 -19.89 4.56 -6.71
CA PHE A 131 -20.80 5.72 -6.68
C PHE A 131 -21.83 5.73 -7.81
N THR A 132 -22.15 4.60 -8.43
CA THR A 132 -23.11 4.50 -9.55
C THR A 132 -24.56 4.90 -9.21
N ASP A 133 -24.83 5.26 -7.97
CA ASP A 133 -26.17 5.74 -7.54
C ASP A 133 -26.23 7.29 -7.40
N THR A 134 -25.21 8.02 -7.85
CA THR A 134 -25.13 9.49 -7.73
C THR A 134 -24.99 10.14 -9.10
N ASP A 135 -25.71 11.24 -9.28
CA ASP A 135 -25.81 12.09 -10.47
C ASP A 135 -24.47 12.27 -11.23
N ILE A 136 -24.41 11.74 -12.44
CA ILE A 136 -23.25 11.71 -13.34
C ILE A 136 -22.88 13.12 -13.84
N SER A 137 -23.74 14.10 -13.65
CA SER A 137 -23.60 15.47 -14.19
C SER A 137 -22.49 16.30 -13.55
N ASN A 138 -22.01 15.93 -12.36
CA ASN A 138 -20.98 16.68 -11.61
C ASN A 138 -19.71 15.84 -11.36
N ARG A 139 -19.37 15.00 -12.31
CA ARG A 139 -18.27 14.03 -12.21
C ARG A 139 -16.93 14.75 -12.17
N ASP A 140 -16.16 14.53 -11.12
CA ASP A 140 -14.75 14.90 -11.08
C ASP A 140 -13.96 14.02 -12.07
N ILE A 141 -13.54 14.62 -13.19
CA ILE A 141 -12.74 13.99 -14.23
C ILE A 141 -11.24 14.19 -13.99
N SER A 142 -10.85 14.71 -12.82
CA SER A 142 -9.44 15.04 -12.52
C SER A 142 -8.56 13.81 -12.56
N GLY A 143 -9.00 12.72 -11.98
CA GLY A 143 -8.25 11.46 -11.96
C GLY A 143 -8.10 10.82 -13.35
N ALA A 144 -9.14 10.86 -14.19
CA ALA A 144 -9.02 10.38 -15.57
C ALA A 144 -8.00 11.20 -16.37
N LYS A 145 -7.93 12.52 -16.15
CA LYS A 145 -6.92 13.38 -16.75
C LYS A 145 -5.52 13.07 -16.22
N GLU A 146 -5.39 12.85 -14.92
CA GLU A 146 -4.12 12.46 -14.29
C GLU A 146 -3.60 11.15 -14.87
N SER A 147 -4.42 10.12 -14.89
CA SER A 147 -4.07 8.82 -15.48
C SER A 147 -3.67 8.93 -16.96
N PHE A 148 -4.45 9.69 -17.74
CA PHE A 148 -4.12 9.94 -19.15
C PHE A 148 -2.76 10.63 -19.31
N ALA A 149 -2.47 11.64 -18.50
CA ALA A 149 -1.21 12.37 -18.53
C ALA A 149 -0.02 11.46 -18.17
N GLU A 150 -0.16 10.66 -17.11
CA GLU A 150 0.88 9.73 -16.65
C GLU A 150 1.17 8.61 -17.63
N LEU A 151 0.13 7.97 -18.19
CA LEU A 151 0.29 6.96 -19.24
C LEU A 151 0.87 7.55 -20.53
N ASN A 152 0.52 8.78 -20.85
CA ASN A 152 1.09 9.47 -22.02
C ASN A 152 2.57 9.84 -21.79
N GLU A 153 2.93 10.32 -20.60
CA GLU A 153 4.32 10.54 -20.21
C GLU A 153 5.14 9.24 -20.34
N PHE A 154 4.61 8.13 -19.84
CA PHE A 154 5.23 6.81 -19.96
C PHE A 154 5.49 6.44 -21.44
N ILE A 155 4.47 6.56 -22.32
CA ILE A 155 4.57 6.20 -23.73
C ILE A 155 5.63 7.04 -24.45
N ILE A 156 5.73 8.34 -24.12
CA ILE A 156 6.71 9.25 -24.73
C ILE A 156 8.12 8.95 -24.24
N ARG A 157 8.27 8.67 -22.94
CA ARG A 157 9.58 8.47 -22.28
C ARG A 157 10.19 7.11 -22.61
N PHE A 158 9.34 6.08 -22.75
CA PHE A 158 9.77 4.68 -22.95
C PHE A 158 9.07 4.04 -24.15
N PRO A 159 9.28 4.54 -25.37
CA PRO A 159 8.55 4.10 -26.57
C PRO A 159 8.77 2.61 -26.90
N ASP A 160 9.90 2.05 -26.49
CA ASP A 160 10.30 0.65 -26.74
C ASP A 160 9.92 -0.31 -25.59
N SER A 161 9.28 0.19 -24.52
CA SER A 161 8.85 -0.65 -23.40
C SER A 161 7.76 -1.64 -23.83
N GLN A 162 7.85 -2.86 -23.31
CA GLN A 162 6.86 -3.92 -23.53
C GLN A 162 5.43 -3.52 -23.10
N TYR A 163 5.29 -2.55 -22.21
CA TYR A 163 3.99 -2.09 -21.67
C TYR A 163 3.31 -1.02 -22.55
N VAL A 164 3.99 -0.49 -23.56
CA VAL A 164 3.49 0.64 -24.39
C VAL A 164 2.17 0.31 -25.08
N THR A 165 2.04 -0.90 -25.63
CA THR A 165 0.79 -1.30 -26.30
C THR A 165 -0.38 -1.30 -25.33
N TYR A 166 -0.17 -1.79 -24.13
CA TYR A 166 -1.19 -1.83 -23.09
C TYR A 166 -1.57 -0.41 -22.63
N ALA A 167 -0.59 0.45 -22.40
CA ALA A 167 -0.81 1.85 -22.03
C ALA A 167 -1.61 2.62 -23.09
N LYS A 168 -1.28 2.44 -24.37
CA LYS A 168 -2.03 3.03 -25.49
C LYS A 168 -3.49 2.59 -25.51
N GLN A 169 -3.77 1.31 -25.29
CA GLN A 169 -5.13 0.80 -25.19
C GLN A 169 -5.91 1.47 -24.06
N ARG A 170 -5.29 1.64 -22.87
CA ARG A 170 -5.93 2.34 -21.74
C ARG A 170 -6.23 3.80 -22.07
N ASN A 171 -5.31 4.50 -22.72
CA ASN A 171 -5.51 5.90 -23.10
C ASN A 171 -6.66 6.11 -24.11
N ILE A 172 -7.00 5.11 -24.92
CA ILE A 172 -8.16 5.19 -25.82
C ILE A 172 -9.47 5.28 -25.02
N TYR A 173 -9.58 4.58 -23.89
CA TYR A 173 -10.78 4.61 -23.04
C TYR A 173 -10.89 5.88 -22.20
N LEU A 174 -9.83 6.70 -22.10
CA LEU A 174 -9.79 7.95 -21.33
C LEU A 174 -10.04 9.20 -22.21
N ARG A 175 -10.21 9.06 -23.50
CA ARG A 175 -10.52 10.16 -24.45
C ARG A 175 -12.02 10.36 -24.58
#